data_23586fcae454c303ef3e6046dffef8e9
#
_entry.id   23586fcae454c303ef3e6046dffef8e9
#
_cell.length_a   1.000
_cell.length_b   1.000
_cell.length_c   1.000
_cell.angle_alpha   90.00
_cell.angle_beta   90.00
_cell.angle_gamma   90.00
#
_symmetry.space_group_name_H-M   'P 1'
#
loop_
_entity.id
_entity.type
_entity.pdbx_description
1 polymer ?
#
loop_
_entity_poly.entity_id
_entity_poly.type
_entity_poly.pdbx_seq_one_letter_code
_entity_poly.pdbx_strand_id
1 'polypeptide(L)'
;MTTTASSETTFVHVGPTRVRVRMVGDGPPLLMIMGLGGNLDMWDPLAERLTGRRLVMFDFPGTGGSNVSWLPPTMGYGALFVRLLVRRLGLGRVDVLGYSWGGVLAQHLAVQHPRTVRRLVLAATTVGLGGVPPAPMVAARMLTPRRYYSRSYFKEIAPSIYGGRFREGPDFVDDHVSRRLGRPPGLYGYASQLTAMAGYSTLPGLPFVSAPALILAGDDDPIISTVNPRLMAKFLRRSTLRIIPGAGHLLLIDSPEVVAPIIEEFLAGA
;
A
#
# COMPACT_ATOMS: atom_id res chain seq x y z
N MET A 1 -9.17 -12.31 29.33
CA MET A 1 -8.40 -11.07 29.56
C MET A 1 -7.63 -10.78 28.29
N THR A 2 -8.19 -9.98 27.41
CA THR A 2 -7.56 -9.53 26.16
C THR A 2 -6.59 -8.41 26.52
N THR A 3 -5.31 -8.72 26.55
CA THR A 3 -4.24 -7.73 26.68
C THR A 3 -4.28 -6.88 25.42
N THR A 4 -4.82 -5.68 25.51
CA THR A 4 -4.68 -4.65 24.48
C THR A 4 -3.20 -4.34 24.33
N ALA A 5 -2.55 -4.93 23.31
CA ALA A 5 -1.20 -4.56 22.93
C ALA A 5 -1.20 -3.06 22.67
N SER A 6 -0.41 -2.30 23.42
CA SER A 6 -0.32 -0.85 23.32
C SER A 6 0.11 -0.46 21.90
N SER A 7 -0.79 0.14 21.15
CA SER A 7 -0.49 0.70 19.83
C SER A 7 0.23 2.03 19.98
N GLU A 8 1.51 2.00 20.28
CA GLU A 8 2.27 3.23 20.44
C GLU A 8 2.81 3.69 19.08
N THR A 9 2.37 4.87 18.65
CA THR A 9 2.95 5.56 17.50
C THR A 9 4.24 6.23 17.93
N THR A 10 5.34 5.84 17.30
CA THR A 10 6.67 6.36 17.60
C THR A 10 7.33 6.98 16.39
N PHE A 11 8.49 7.59 16.58
CA PHE A 11 9.31 8.11 15.50
C PHE A 11 10.70 7.47 15.53
N VAL A 12 11.15 7.04 14.35
CA VAL A 12 12.50 6.50 14.18
C VAL A 12 13.24 7.30 13.10
N HIS A 13 14.57 7.32 13.16
CA HIS A 13 15.38 7.95 12.15
C HIS A 13 15.96 6.91 11.18
N VAL A 14 15.78 7.15 9.89
CA VAL A 14 16.43 6.41 8.80
C VAL A 14 17.32 7.40 8.07
N GLY A 15 18.63 7.38 8.39
CA GLY A 15 19.52 8.49 8.07
C GLY A 15 18.97 9.79 8.69
N PRO A 16 18.93 10.92 7.96
CA PRO A 16 18.39 12.18 8.46
C PRO A 16 16.85 12.24 8.47
N THR A 17 16.17 11.27 7.84
CA THR A 17 14.70 11.30 7.74
C THR A 17 14.05 10.77 9.01
N ARG A 18 13.22 11.59 9.67
CA ARG A 18 12.35 11.19 10.78
C ARG A 18 11.10 10.54 10.22
N VAL A 19 10.83 9.29 10.61
CA VAL A 19 9.75 8.44 10.09
C VAL A 19 8.77 8.15 11.21
N ARG A 20 7.48 8.40 10.98
CA ARG A 20 6.40 8.00 11.88
C ARG A 20 6.11 6.52 11.65
N VAL A 21 6.15 5.72 12.72
CA VAL A 21 5.94 4.27 12.70
C VAL A 21 4.95 3.89 13.79
N ARG A 22 4.08 2.93 13.50
CA ARG A 22 3.21 2.28 14.47
C ARG A 22 3.37 0.78 14.34
N MET A 23 3.63 0.11 15.46
CA MET A 23 3.69 -1.35 15.55
C MET A 23 2.59 -1.84 16.46
N VAL A 24 1.85 -2.87 16.02
CA VAL A 24 0.71 -3.45 16.75
C VAL A 24 0.79 -4.96 16.68
N GLY A 25 0.49 -5.63 17.79
CA GLY A 25 0.45 -7.09 17.86
C GLY A 25 1.83 -7.73 17.98
N ASP A 26 1.81 -9.04 18.11
CA ASP A 26 2.96 -9.92 18.28
C ASP A 26 3.01 -10.96 17.18
N GLY A 27 4.17 -11.60 17.00
CA GLY A 27 4.37 -12.63 15.99
C GLY A 27 5.23 -12.20 14.80
N PRO A 28 5.19 -12.92 13.68
CA PRO A 28 5.99 -12.60 12.50
C PRO A 28 5.66 -11.21 11.94
N PRO A 29 6.68 -10.37 11.61
CA PRO A 29 6.45 -9.00 11.17
C PRO A 29 5.81 -8.94 9.77
N LEU A 30 4.75 -8.13 9.65
CA LEU A 30 4.12 -7.73 8.39
C LEU A 30 4.35 -6.23 8.18
N LEU A 31 5.24 -5.89 7.26
CA LEU A 31 5.48 -4.50 6.85
C LEU A 31 4.40 -4.07 5.87
N MET A 32 3.72 -2.95 6.16
CA MET A 32 2.60 -2.45 5.38
C MET A 32 2.97 -1.13 4.70
N ILE A 33 3.03 -1.14 3.35
CA ILE A 33 3.44 0.00 2.52
C ILE A 33 2.19 0.60 1.86
N MET A 34 1.83 1.82 2.28
CA MET A 34 0.61 2.49 1.84
C MET A 34 0.70 3.00 0.40
N GLY A 35 -0.45 3.26 -0.21
CA GLY A 35 -0.61 3.85 -1.53
C GLY A 35 -0.25 5.33 -1.61
N LEU A 36 -0.33 5.89 -2.81
CA LEU A 36 0.03 7.27 -3.16
C LEU A 36 -0.63 8.29 -2.23
N GLY A 37 0.17 9.04 -1.49
CA GLY A 37 -0.24 10.10 -0.57
C GLY A 37 -0.93 9.63 0.71
N GLY A 38 -1.10 8.32 0.92
CA GLY A 38 -1.73 7.79 2.12
C GLY A 38 -0.81 7.84 3.34
N ASN A 39 -1.42 7.71 4.51
CA ASN A 39 -0.75 7.69 5.80
C ASN A 39 -1.08 6.39 6.58
N LEU A 40 -0.34 6.13 7.65
CA LEU A 40 -0.46 4.88 8.40
C LEU A 40 -1.82 4.70 9.10
N ASP A 41 -2.56 5.79 9.39
CA ASP A 41 -3.86 5.72 10.05
C ASP A 41 -4.94 5.11 9.13
N MET A 42 -4.70 5.11 7.83
CA MET A 42 -5.59 4.48 6.85
C MET A 42 -5.58 2.93 6.90
N TRP A 43 -4.61 2.34 7.61
CA TRP A 43 -4.56 0.90 7.81
C TRP A 43 -5.49 0.37 8.90
N ASP A 44 -6.06 1.25 9.74
CA ASP A 44 -6.82 0.85 10.94
C ASP A 44 -7.90 -0.19 10.65
N PRO A 45 -8.75 -0.07 9.59
CA PRO A 45 -9.79 -1.06 9.31
C PRO A 45 -9.24 -2.46 9.06
N LEU A 46 -8.12 -2.57 8.34
CA LEU A 46 -7.47 -3.85 8.09
C LEU A 46 -6.68 -4.33 9.31
N ALA A 47 -6.00 -3.43 10.01
CA ALA A 47 -5.17 -3.77 11.16
C ALA A 47 -5.99 -4.39 12.31
N GLU A 48 -7.23 -3.93 12.50
CA GLU A 48 -8.18 -4.49 13.49
C GLU A 48 -8.62 -5.93 13.16
N ARG A 49 -8.45 -6.37 11.92
CA ARG A 49 -8.86 -7.70 11.44
C ARG A 49 -7.72 -8.69 11.31
N LEU A 50 -6.47 -8.20 11.22
CA LEU A 50 -5.29 -9.07 11.12
C LEU A 50 -4.81 -9.46 12.52
N THR A 51 -4.71 -10.77 12.76
CA THR A 51 -4.31 -11.34 14.05
C THR A 51 -3.02 -12.16 13.93
N GLY A 52 -2.36 -12.45 15.05
CA GLY A 52 -1.17 -13.32 15.08
C GLY A 52 0.05 -12.75 14.31
N ARG A 53 0.07 -11.45 14.07
CA ARG A 53 1.14 -10.74 13.37
C ARG A 53 1.58 -9.49 14.11
N ARG A 54 2.85 -9.17 14.01
CA ARG A 54 3.33 -7.82 14.34
C ARG A 54 3.17 -6.93 13.11
N LEU A 55 2.12 -6.12 13.09
CA LEU A 55 1.86 -5.17 12.01
C LEU A 55 2.81 -3.99 12.15
N VAL A 56 3.55 -3.69 11.10
CA VAL A 56 4.53 -2.60 11.04
C VAL A 56 4.06 -1.61 9.99
N MET A 57 3.40 -0.56 10.43
CA MET A 57 2.84 0.50 9.61
C MET A 57 3.72 1.74 9.72
N PHE A 58 3.94 2.43 8.62
CA PHE A 58 4.73 3.66 8.62
C PHE A 58 4.22 4.64 7.57
N ASP A 59 4.46 5.91 7.81
CA ASP A 59 4.26 6.95 6.82
C ASP A 59 5.50 6.99 5.92
N PHE A 60 5.30 6.78 4.60
CA PHE A 60 6.41 6.93 3.65
C PHE A 60 6.92 8.38 3.66
N PRO A 61 8.22 8.63 3.42
CA PRO A 61 8.79 9.97 3.44
C PRO A 61 7.98 11.00 2.64
N GLY A 62 7.63 12.10 3.32
CA GLY A 62 6.81 13.18 2.76
C GLY A 62 5.30 12.95 2.82
N THR A 63 4.84 11.88 3.51
CA THR A 63 3.42 11.65 3.80
C THR A 63 3.16 11.61 5.31
N GLY A 64 1.93 11.83 5.70
CA GLY A 64 1.49 11.73 7.09
C GLY A 64 2.33 12.57 8.04
N GLY A 65 2.95 11.91 9.02
CA GLY A 65 3.83 12.55 10.01
C GLY A 65 5.33 12.38 9.76
N SER A 66 5.73 11.79 8.63
CA SER A 66 7.13 11.60 8.26
C SER A 66 7.72 12.79 7.50
N ASN A 67 8.99 13.10 7.77
CA ASN A 67 9.72 14.10 7.00
C ASN A 67 9.96 13.62 5.57
N VAL A 68 10.32 14.54 4.67
CA VAL A 68 10.72 14.18 3.30
C VAL A 68 12.01 13.36 3.29
N SER A 69 12.16 12.53 2.26
CA SER A 69 13.39 11.75 2.06
C SER A 69 14.55 12.64 1.66
N TRP A 70 15.73 12.28 2.14
CA TRP A 70 17.00 12.79 1.63
C TRP A 70 17.47 12.06 0.36
N LEU A 71 16.86 10.93 0.05
CA LEU A 71 17.14 10.15 -1.16
C LEU A 71 16.33 10.69 -2.34
N PRO A 72 16.85 10.59 -3.56
CA PRO A 72 16.12 10.96 -4.77
C PRO A 72 14.78 10.22 -4.90
N PRO A 73 13.75 10.84 -5.51
CA PRO A 73 12.43 10.24 -5.66
C PRO A 73 12.39 9.22 -6.80
N THR A 74 13.01 8.06 -6.60
CA THR A 74 12.95 6.91 -7.49
C THR A 74 12.49 5.65 -6.75
N MET A 75 11.91 4.68 -7.46
CA MET A 75 11.51 3.40 -6.85
C MET A 75 12.70 2.66 -6.25
N GLY A 76 13.88 2.72 -6.87
CA GLY A 76 15.10 2.09 -6.36
C GLY A 76 15.56 2.65 -5.02
N TYR A 77 15.57 3.97 -4.88
CA TYR A 77 15.88 4.61 -3.60
C TYR A 77 14.76 4.44 -2.58
N GLY A 78 13.49 4.40 -3.01
CA GLY A 78 12.37 4.05 -2.14
C GLY A 78 12.52 2.65 -1.53
N ALA A 79 12.90 1.66 -2.34
CA ALA A 79 13.15 0.30 -1.87
C ALA A 79 14.37 0.22 -0.92
N LEU A 80 15.45 0.94 -1.22
CA LEU A 80 16.58 1.08 -0.31
C LEU A 80 16.15 1.70 1.02
N PHE A 81 15.33 2.76 0.99
CA PHE A 81 14.80 3.40 2.20
C PHE A 81 14.00 2.42 3.05
N VAL A 82 13.08 1.66 2.44
CA VAL A 82 12.30 0.63 3.15
C VAL A 82 13.19 -0.45 3.75
N ARG A 83 14.22 -0.92 3.03
CA ARG A 83 15.20 -1.85 3.57
C ARG A 83 15.93 -1.28 4.78
N LEU A 84 16.35 -0.01 4.72
CA LEU A 84 17.03 0.66 5.84
C LEU A 84 16.10 0.81 7.04
N LEU A 85 14.81 1.11 6.82
CA LEU A 85 13.79 1.14 7.88
C LEU A 85 13.65 -0.23 8.55
N VAL A 86 13.50 -1.31 7.78
CA VAL A 86 13.43 -2.70 8.29
C VAL A 86 14.64 -3.02 9.17
N ARG A 87 15.83 -2.66 8.73
CA ARG A 87 17.08 -2.85 9.50
C ARG A 87 17.09 -2.00 10.77
N ARG A 88 16.67 -0.74 10.68
CA ARG A 88 16.61 0.19 11.83
C ARG A 88 15.67 -0.30 12.91
N LEU A 89 14.57 -0.99 12.52
CA LEU A 89 13.60 -1.59 13.42
C LEU A 89 14.01 -2.99 13.93
N GLY A 90 15.15 -3.53 13.49
CA GLY A 90 15.63 -4.85 13.91
C GLY A 90 14.78 -6.03 13.45
N LEU A 91 14.00 -5.89 12.37
CA LEU A 91 12.97 -6.88 11.99
C LEU A 91 13.51 -8.07 11.18
N GLY A 92 14.71 -8.02 10.67
CA GLY A 92 15.27 -9.11 9.83
C GLY A 92 14.49 -9.27 8.53
N ARG A 93 14.06 -10.51 8.23
CA ARG A 93 13.25 -10.84 7.05
C ARG A 93 11.76 -10.69 7.39
N VAL A 94 11.02 -9.92 6.59
CA VAL A 94 9.62 -9.55 6.86
C VAL A 94 8.67 -10.05 5.78
N ASP A 95 7.40 -10.24 6.12
CA ASP A 95 6.33 -10.25 5.14
C ASP A 95 6.04 -8.81 4.74
N VAL A 96 5.65 -8.59 3.49
CA VAL A 96 5.40 -7.25 2.96
C VAL A 96 4.02 -7.22 2.32
N LEU A 97 3.18 -6.28 2.77
CA LEU A 97 1.93 -5.93 2.12
C LEU A 97 2.11 -4.56 1.47
N GLY A 98 2.06 -4.53 0.14
CA GLY A 98 2.10 -3.30 -0.65
C GLY A 98 0.74 -3.02 -1.28
N TYR A 99 0.20 -1.81 -1.01
CA TYR A 99 -1.08 -1.37 -1.54
C TYR A 99 -0.89 -0.28 -2.60
N SER A 100 -1.49 -0.45 -3.79
CA SER A 100 -1.48 0.54 -4.87
C SER A 100 -0.04 0.97 -5.22
N TRP A 101 0.33 2.24 -5.09
CA TRP A 101 1.69 2.74 -5.23
C TRP A 101 2.69 1.96 -4.36
N GLY A 102 2.31 1.67 -3.11
CA GLY A 102 3.12 0.85 -2.21
C GLY A 102 3.32 -0.58 -2.70
N GLY A 103 2.41 -1.10 -3.52
CA GLY A 103 2.56 -2.40 -4.19
C GLY A 103 3.63 -2.38 -5.28
N VAL A 104 3.74 -1.30 -6.05
CA VAL A 104 4.86 -1.10 -7.01
C VAL A 104 6.19 -1.05 -6.28
N LEU A 105 6.24 -0.32 -5.16
CA LEU A 105 7.43 -0.25 -4.31
C LEU A 105 7.80 -1.60 -3.68
N ALA A 106 6.79 -2.36 -3.21
CA ALA A 106 6.98 -3.69 -2.64
C ALA A 106 7.53 -4.71 -3.67
N GLN A 107 7.04 -4.65 -4.92
CA GLN A 107 7.61 -5.43 -6.02
C GLN A 107 9.08 -5.10 -6.23
N HIS A 108 9.40 -3.80 -6.26
CA HIS A 108 10.79 -3.36 -6.46
C HIS A 108 11.69 -3.77 -5.27
N LEU A 109 11.19 -3.67 -4.05
CA LEU A 109 11.88 -4.15 -2.85
C LEU A 109 12.20 -5.65 -2.95
N ALA A 110 11.22 -6.46 -3.42
CA ALA A 110 11.40 -7.89 -3.57
C ALA A 110 12.43 -8.26 -4.66
N VAL A 111 12.54 -7.46 -5.72
CA VAL A 111 13.55 -7.61 -6.78
C VAL A 111 14.93 -7.17 -6.30
N GLN A 112 15.02 -5.95 -5.75
CA GLN A 112 16.30 -5.33 -5.40
C GLN A 112 16.90 -5.90 -4.10
N HIS A 113 16.04 -6.29 -3.16
CA HIS A 113 16.45 -6.76 -1.84
C HIS A 113 15.72 -8.07 -1.44
N PRO A 114 15.88 -9.17 -2.20
CA PRO A 114 15.11 -10.41 -2.04
C PRO A 114 15.28 -11.06 -0.65
N ARG A 115 16.41 -10.83 0.02
CA ARG A 115 16.63 -11.33 1.39
C ARG A 115 15.82 -10.60 2.45
N THR A 116 15.24 -9.44 2.14
CA THR A 116 14.38 -8.69 3.07
C THR A 116 12.95 -9.23 3.09
N VAL A 117 12.45 -9.72 1.94
CA VAL A 117 11.04 -10.11 1.78
C VAL A 117 10.88 -11.62 1.94
N ARG A 118 10.04 -12.05 2.90
CA ARG A 118 9.68 -13.46 3.13
C ARG A 118 8.52 -13.89 2.25
N ARG A 119 7.40 -13.16 2.30
CA ARG A 119 6.20 -13.30 1.48
C ARG A 119 5.75 -11.92 1.03
N LEU A 120 5.06 -11.85 -0.09
CA LEU A 120 4.64 -10.60 -0.72
C LEU A 120 3.13 -10.59 -0.94
N VAL A 121 2.42 -9.62 -0.37
CA VAL A 121 1.02 -9.36 -0.67
C VAL A 121 0.93 -8.07 -1.49
N LEU A 122 0.35 -8.15 -2.68
CA LEU A 122 0.21 -7.07 -3.64
C LEU A 122 -1.27 -6.77 -3.83
N ALA A 123 -1.76 -5.66 -3.28
CA ALA A 123 -3.18 -5.32 -3.33
C ALA A 123 -3.44 -4.07 -4.18
N ALA A 124 -4.44 -4.14 -5.07
CA ALA A 124 -4.89 -3.06 -5.94
C ALA A 124 -3.72 -2.30 -6.60
N THR A 125 -2.78 -3.02 -7.20
CA THR A 125 -1.53 -2.46 -7.73
C THR A 125 -1.25 -2.86 -9.17
N THR A 126 -0.23 -2.25 -9.76
CA THR A 126 0.16 -2.41 -11.17
C THR A 126 1.66 -2.70 -11.27
N VAL A 127 2.10 -3.02 -12.46
CA VAL A 127 3.53 -3.12 -12.82
C VAL A 127 4.14 -1.77 -13.20
N GLY A 128 3.34 -0.70 -13.25
CA GLY A 128 3.73 0.59 -13.81
C GLY A 128 3.70 0.58 -15.34
N LEU A 129 4.75 1.09 -15.98
CA LEU A 129 4.87 1.10 -17.45
C LEU A 129 4.84 -0.34 -17.99
N GLY A 130 4.02 -0.57 -19.01
CA GLY A 130 3.71 -1.90 -19.56
C GLY A 130 2.43 -2.53 -18.99
N GLY A 131 1.85 -1.94 -17.94
CA GLY A 131 0.49 -2.23 -17.50
C GLY A 131 -0.55 -1.35 -18.21
N VAL A 132 -1.83 -1.63 -17.93
CA VAL A 132 -2.96 -0.82 -18.43
C VAL A 132 -3.14 0.38 -17.49
N PRO A 133 -3.03 1.63 -18.01
CA PRO A 133 -3.26 2.82 -17.20
C PRO A 133 -4.75 2.99 -16.87
N PRO A 134 -5.10 3.77 -15.83
CA PRO A 134 -6.47 4.17 -15.60
C PRO A 134 -7.01 5.06 -16.73
N ALA A 135 -8.33 5.17 -16.82
CA ALA A 135 -8.96 6.10 -17.76
C ALA A 135 -8.42 7.54 -17.55
N PRO A 136 -8.29 8.36 -18.62
CA PRO A 136 -7.64 9.67 -18.55
C PRO A 136 -8.22 10.59 -17.46
N MET A 137 -9.54 10.58 -17.25
CA MET A 137 -10.19 11.37 -16.20
C MET A 137 -9.78 10.91 -14.79
N VAL A 138 -9.67 9.60 -14.56
CA VAL A 138 -9.21 9.03 -13.30
C VAL A 138 -7.74 9.40 -13.07
N ALA A 139 -6.90 9.25 -14.10
CA ALA A 139 -5.50 9.64 -14.06
C ALA A 139 -5.33 11.12 -13.69
N ALA A 140 -6.07 12.03 -14.34
CA ALA A 140 -6.02 13.47 -14.06
C ALA A 140 -6.37 13.80 -12.60
N ARG A 141 -7.38 13.13 -12.03
CA ARG A 141 -7.76 13.29 -10.61
C ARG A 141 -6.68 12.77 -9.65
N MET A 142 -5.88 11.81 -10.08
CA MET A 142 -4.77 11.25 -9.29
C MET A 142 -3.50 12.12 -9.33
N LEU A 143 -3.34 13.00 -10.32
CA LEU A 143 -2.15 13.87 -10.43
C LEU A 143 -2.09 14.95 -9.36
N THR A 144 -3.21 15.25 -8.68
CA THR A 144 -3.25 16.26 -7.61
C THR A 144 -3.60 15.65 -6.26
N PRO A 145 -3.04 16.15 -5.15
CA PRO A 145 -3.39 15.68 -3.81
C PRO A 145 -4.70 16.29 -3.28
N ARG A 146 -5.47 17.04 -4.08
CA ARG A 146 -6.67 17.78 -3.65
C ARG A 146 -7.65 16.92 -2.85
N ARG A 147 -7.77 15.62 -3.18
CA ARG A 147 -8.62 14.66 -2.46
C ARG A 147 -8.17 14.37 -1.02
N TYR A 148 -7.00 14.81 -0.61
CA TYR A 148 -6.49 14.73 0.77
C TYR A 148 -6.68 16.01 1.57
N TYR A 149 -7.10 17.10 0.92
CA TYR A 149 -7.24 18.42 1.53
C TYR A 149 -8.68 18.92 1.54
N SER A 150 -9.56 18.39 0.69
CA SER A 150 -10.94 18.85 0.54
C SER A 150 -11.92 17.70 0.70
N ARG A 151 -12.74 17.79 1.77
CA ARG A 151 -13.80 16.81 2.07
C ARG A 151 -14.85 16.78 0.95
N SER A 152 -15.32 17.96 0.50
CA SER A 152 -16.32 18.06 -0.56
C SER A 152 -15.83 17.47 -1.87
N TYR A 153 -14.59 17.82 -2.27
CA TYR A 153 -13.99 17.25 -3.46
C TYR A 153 -13.79 15.75 -3.37
N PHE A 154 -13.34 15.25 -2.21
CA PHE A 154 -13.23 13.80 -2.02
C PHE A 154 -14.58 13.10 -2.20
N LYS A 155 -15.66 13.60 -1.55
CA LYS A 155 -17.00 13.03 -1.67
C LYS A 155 -17.51 13.01 -3.11
N GLU A 156 -17.27 14.09 -3.84
CA GLU A 156 -17.66 14.21 -5.25
C GLU A 156 -17.00 13.14 -6.13
N ILE A 157 -15.69 12.93 -5.96
CA ILE A 157 -14.93 12.08 -6.89
C ILE A 157 -14.79 10.62 -6.43
N ALA A 158 -14.95 10.32 -5.13
CA ALA A 158 -14.66 9.00 -4.57
C ALA A 158 -15.40 7.86 -5.28
N PRO A 159 -16.70 7.93 -5.57
CA PRO A 159 -17.40 6.86 -6.29
C PRO A 159 -16.79 6.55 -7.65
N SER A 160 -16.31 7.57 -8.36
CA SER A 160 -15.79 7.45 -9.72
C SER A 160 -14.32 7.03 -9.79
N ILE A 161 -13.53 7.30 -8.74
CA ILE A 161 -12.09 6.94 -8.72
C ILE A 161 -11.76 5.73 -7.88
N TYR A 162 -12.63 5.34 -6.94
CA TYR A 162 -12.36 4.18 -6.07
C TYR A 162 -13.26 2.98 -6.38
N GLY A 163 -14.47 3.19 -6.92
CA GLY A 163 -15.40 2.11 -7.22
C GLY A 163 -15.88 1.37 -5.97
N GLY A 164 -16.32 0.14 -6.14
CA GLY A 164 -16.74 -0.72 -5.04
C GLY A 164 -17.75 -0.06 -4.13
N ARG A 165 -17.61 -0.26 -2.84
CA ARG A 165 -18.51 0.27 -1.80
C ARG A 165 -18.61 1.79 -1.77
N PHE A 166 -17.68 2.53 -2.38
CA PHE A 166 -17.81 3.99 -2.52
C PHE A 166 -18.94 4.42 -3.43
N ARG A 167 -19.58 3.49 -4.16
CA ARG A 167 -20.81 3.72 -4.93
C ARG A 167 -22.09 3.50 -4.11
N GLU A 168 -21.99 2.92 -2.90
CA GLU A 168 -23.16 2.61 -2.05
C GLU A 168 -23.84 3.88 -1.47
N GLY A 169 -23.10 4.98 -1.34
CA GLY A 169 -23.70 6.25 -0.93
C GLY A 169 -22.76 7.15 -0.10
N PRO A 170 -23.25 8.36 0.22
CA PRO A 170 -22.45 9.38 0.89
C PRO A 170 -22.05 9.01 2.32
N ASP A 171 -22.86 8.25 3.05
CA ASP A 171 -22.59 7.88 4.44
C ASP A 171 -21.36 7.01 4.53
N PHE A 172 -21.21 6.03 3.63
CA PHE A 172 -20.01 5.20 3.55
C PHE A 172 -18.76 6.03 3.25
N VAL A 173 -18.88 7.03 2.39
CA VAL A 173 -17.76 7.93 2.05
C VAL A 173 -17.33 8.74 3.27
N ASP A 174 -18.26 9.17 4.12
CA ASP A 174 -17.99 10.01 5.30
C ASP A 174 -17.12 9.32 6.35
N ASP A 175 -17.33 8.04 6.59
CA ASP A 175 -16.54 7.25 7.54
C ASP A 175 -15.04 7.22 7.17
N HIS A 176 -14.73 7.27 5.87
CA HIS A 176 -13.34 7.20 5.37
C HIS A 176 -12.65 8.56 5.28
N VAL A 177 -13.42 9.64 5.23
CA VAL A 177 -12.89 11.01 5.04
C VAL A 177 -11.96 11.43 6.17
N SER A 178 -12.34 11.20 7.41
CA SER A 178 -11.60 11.70 8.58
C SER A 178 -10.19 11.10 8.68
N ARG A 179 -10.02 9.80 8.44
CA ARG A 179 -8.71 9.13 8.44
C ARG A 179 -7.80 9.65 7.33
N ARG A 180 -8.36 9.92 6.17
CA ARG A 180 -7.63 10.41 5.00
C ARG A 180 -7.19 11.86 5.16
N LEU A 181 -8.08 12.73 5.63
CA LEU A 181 -7.86 14.16 5.77
C LEU A 181 -7.11 14.54 7.04
N GLY A 182 -7.09 13.68 8.05
CA GLY A 182 -6.45 13.96 9.33
C GLY A 182 -4.95 14.22 9.23
N ARG A 183 -4.27 13.59 8.25
CA ARG A 183 -2.83 13.78 7.99
C ARG A 183 -2.56 13.72 6.48
N PRO A 184 -2.82 14.80 5.75
CA PRO A 184 -2.60 14.84 4.31
C PRO A 184 -1.11 14.74 3.97
N PRO A 185 -0.75 14.26 2.76
CA PRO A 185 0.63 14.26 2.29
C PRO A 185 1.13 15.69 2.07
N GLY A 186 2.41 15.96 2.31
CA GLY A 186 3.03 17.18 1.83
C GLY A 186 3.02 17.26 0.30
N LEU A 187 2.92 18.45 -0.27
CA LEU A 187 2.91 18.62 -1.74
C LEU A 187 4.16 18.05 -2.38
N TYR A 188 5.32 18.31 -1.79
CA TYR A 188 6.59 17.74 -2.26
C TYR A 188 6.61 16.22 -2.14
N GLY A 189 6.14 15.65 -1.01
CA GLY A 189 6.08 14.19 -0.80
C GLY A 189 5.17 13.51 -1.82
N TYR A 190 4.01 14.11 -2.10
CA TYR A 190 3.09 13.61 -3.13
C TYR A 190 3.71 13.65 -4.54
N ALA A 191 4.30 14.79 -4.91
CA ALA A 191 5.00 14.94 -6.18
C ALA A 191 6.17 13.95 -6.31
N SER A 192 6.94 13.74 -5.24
CA SER A 192 8.04 12.76 -5.20
C SER A 192 7.57 11.34 -5.46
N GLN A 193 6.42 10.94 -4.89
CA GLN A 193 5.84 9.63 -5.16
C GLN A 193 5.38 9.47 -6.62
N LEU A 194 4.78 10.50 -7.21
CA LEU A 194 4.42 10.51 -8.64
C LEU A 194 5.66 10.42 -9.52
N THR A 195 6.69 11.21 -9.23
CA THR A 195 7.96 11.19 -9.95
C THR A 195 8.64 9.83 -9.88
N ALA A 196 8.64 9.19 -8.71
CA ALA A 196 9.23 7.86 -8.53
C ALA A 196 8.57 6.79 -9.42
N MET A 197 7.28 6.96 -9.72
CA MET A 197 6.53 6.01 -10.56
C MET A 197 6.55 6.37 -12.05
N ALA A 198 6.87 7.63 -12.39
CA ALA A 198 6.88 8.10 -13.77
C ALA A 198 7.92 7.33 -14.61
N GLY A 199 7.45 6.70 -15.68
CA GLY A 199 8.29 5.90 -16.58
C GLY A 199 8.85 4.61 -15.97
N TYR A 200 8.48 4.26 -14.73
CA TYR A 200 8.99 3.08 -14.06
C TYR A 200 8.16 1.82 -14.36
N SER A 201 8.83 0.68 -14.49
CA SER A 201 8.21 -0.64 -14.65
C SER A 201 8.86 -1.67 -13.74
N THR A 202 8.03 -2.46 -13.06
CA THR A 202 8.52 -3.65 -12.34
C THR A 202 8.55 -4.89 -13.22
N LEU A 203 7.91 -4.86 -14.37
CA LEU A 203 7.66 -6.01 -15.25
C LEU A 203 8.92 -6.84 -15.55
N PRO A 204 10.07 -6.23 -15.93
CA PRO A 204 11.28 -7.00 -16.21
C PRO A 204 11.87 -7.70 -14.98
N GLY A 205 11.58 -7.19 -13.78
CA GLY A 205 12.07 -7.74 -12.51
C GLY A 205 11.20 -8.86 -11.94
N LEU A 206 9.92 -8.95 -12.28
CA LEU A 206 8.96 -9.90 -11.67
C LEU A 206 9.41 -11.37 -11.76
N PRO A 207 10.00 -11.87 -12.88
CA PRO A 207 10.48 -13.24 -12.95
C PRO A 207 11.59 -13.59 -11.95
N PHE A 208 12.26 -12.59 -11.39
CA PHE A 208 13.35 -12.76 -10.41
C PHE A 208 12.87 -12.64 -8.96
N VAL A 209 11.58 -12.33 -8.72
CA VAL A 209 11.00 -12.34 -7.38
C VAL A 209 10.93 -13.79 -6.88
N SER A 210 11.71 -14.09 -5.83
CA SER A 210 11.76 -15.42 -5.22
C SER A 210 10.71 -15.65 -4.13
N ALA A 211 10.19 -14.56 -3.54
CA ALA A 211 9.17 -14.63 -2.50
C ALA A 211 7.83 -15.13 -3.08
N PRO A 212 7.13 -16.04 -2.39
CA PRO A 212 5.74 -16.32 -2.73
C PRO A 212 4.91 -15.04 -2.69
N ALA A 213 3.99 -14.86 -3.64
CA ALA A 213 3.19 -13.65 -3.78
C ALA A 213 1.69 -13.95 -3.80
N LEU A 214 0.92 -13.19 -3.03
CA LEU A 214 -0.53 -13.08 -3.14
C LEU A 214 -0.86 -11.78 -3.87
N ILE A 215 -1.66 -11.85 -4.91
CA ILE A 215 -2.14 -10.70 -5.67
C ILE A 215 -3.63 -10.55 -5.40
N LEU A 216 -4.03 -9.42 -4.81
CA LEU A 216 -5.42 -9.07 -4.52
C LEU A 216 -5.87 -7.90 -5.40
N ALA A 217 -7.00 -8.03 -6.05
CA ALA A 217 -7.59 -6.99 -6.88
C ALA A 217 -9.10 -7.00 -6.80
N GLY A 218 -9.74 -5.83 -6.92
CA GLY A 218 -11.17 -5.73 -7.14
C GLY A 218 -11.49 -5.71 -8.63
N ASP A 219 -12.66 -6.18 -9.02
CA ASP A 219 -13.11 -6.11 -10.42
C ASP A 219 -13.87 -4.81 -10.74
N ASP A 220 -14.23 -4.03 -9.72
CA ASP A 220 -14.78 -2.66 -9.87
C ASP A 220 -13.75 -1.56 -9.49
N ASP A 221 -12.46 -1.81 -9.73
CA ASP A 221 -11.38 -0.85 -9.50
C ASP A 221 -11.15 0.04 -10.73
N PRO A 222 -11.52 1.35 -10.69
CA PRO A 222 -11.33 2.25 -11.82
C PRO A 222 -9.88 2.71 -12.03
N ILE A 223 -9.01 2.53 -11.02
CA ILE A 223 -7.59 2.92 -11.09
C ILE A 223 -6.76 1.76 -11.64
N ILE A 224 -7.00 0.55 -11.17
CA ILE A 224 -6.21 -0.63 -11.51
C ILE A 224 -7.09 -1.67 -12.22
N SER A 225 -7.11 -1.62 -13.54
CA SER A 225 -7.79 -2.64 -14.35
C SER A 225 -7.31 -4.05 -13.98
N THR A 226 -8.22 -5.03 -13.97
CA THR A 226 -7.94 -6.45 -13.69
C THR A 226 -6.93 -7.09 -14.65
N VAL A 227 -6.59 -6.43 -15.74
CA VAL A 227 -5.49 -6.82 -16.63
C VAL A 227 -4.14 -6.75 -15.91
N ASN A 228 -3.93 -5.72 -15.07
CA ASN A 228 -2.68 -5.52 -14.34
C ASN A 228 -2.36 -6.68 -13.36
N PRO A 229 -3.26 -7.10 -12.45
CA PRO A 229 -3.00 -8.23 -11.58
C PRO A 229 -2.86 -9.57 -12.34
N ARG A 230 -3.56 -9.76 -13.45
CA ARG A 230 -3.37 -10.94 -14.32
C ARG A 230 -1.99 -10.92 -14.98
N LEU A 231 -1.52 -9.75 -15.41
CA LEU A 231 -0.17 -9.57 -15.94
C LEU A 231 0.89 -9.88 -14.89
N MET A 232 0.75 -9.38 -13.67
CA MET A 232 1.65 -9.71 -12.55
C MET A 232 1.68 -11.21 -12.28
N ALA A 233 0.51 -11.87 -12.22
CA ALA A 233 0.41 -13.30 -12.00
C ALA A 233 1.10 -14.14 -13.08
N LYS A 234 1.10 -13.66 -14.32
CA LYS A 234 1.79 -14.31 -15.45
C LYS A 234 3.32 -14.29 -15.31
N PHE A 235 3.88 -13.23 -14.72
CA PHE A 235 5.33 -13.03 -14.64
C PHE A 235 5.93 -13.43 -13.29
N LEU A 236 5.14 -13.42 -12.21
CA LEU A 236 5.56 -13.91 -10.89
C LEU A 236 5.52 -15.45 -10.86
N ARG A 237 6.66 -16.08 -10.66
CA ARG A 237 6.80 -17.56 -10.71
C ARG A 237 5.99 -18.29 -9.63
N ARG A 238 5.80 -17.68 -8.47
CA ARG A 238 5.15 -18.27 -7.30
C ARG A 238 4.06 -17.30 -6.81
N SER A 239 2.96 -17.23 -7.53
CA SER A 239 1.88 -16.30 -7.20
C SER A 239 0.51 -16.96 -7.18
N THR A 240 -0.34 -16.46 -6.29
CA THR A 240 -1.77 -16.72 -6.24
C THR A 240 -2.51 -15.43 -6.52
N LEU A 241 -3.42 -15.44 -7.48
CA LEU A 241 -4.28 -14.30 -7.81
C LEU A 241 -5.68 -14.52 -7.22
N ARG A 242 -6.19 -13.51 -6.51
CA ARG A 242 -7.58 -13.41 -6.05
C ARG A 242 -8.19 -12.10 -6.56
N ILE A 243 -9.22 -12.21 -7.38
CA ILE A 243 -10.05 -11.07 -7.79
C ILE A 243 -11.31 -11.11 -6.94
N ILE A 244 -11.59 -10.02 -6.24
CA ILE A 244 -12.71 -9.89 -5.30
C ILE A 244 -13.87 -9.24 -6.05
N PRO A 245 -14.98 -9.96 -6.23
CA PRO A 245 -16.15 -9.44 -6.96
C PRO A 245 -16.73 -8.18 -6.27
N GLY A 246 -17.06 -7.17 -7.06
CA GLY A 246 -17.64 -5.90 -6.59
C GLY A 246 -16.69 -5.03 -5.77
N ALA A 247 -15.47 -5.45 -5.50
CA ALA A 247 -14.52 -4.64 -4.75
C ALA A 247 -13.86 -3.57 -5.63
N GLY A 248 -13.69 -2.39 -5.04
CA GLY A 248 -13.02 -1.26 -5.68
C GLY A 248 -11.54 -1.16 -5.34
N HIS A 249 -10.97 0.02 -5.62
CA HIS A 249 -9.54 0.28 -5.36
C HIS A 249 -9.19 0.21 -3.87
N LEU A 250 -10.08 0.62 -2.98
CA LEU A 250 -9.82 0.67 -1.54
C LEU A 250 -10.17 -0.64 -0.81
N LEU A 251 -10.20 -1.81 -1.49
CA LEU A 251 -10.63 -3.11 -0.96
C LEU A 251 -10.02 -3.49 0.40
N LEU A 252 -8.81 -3.04 0.72
CA LEU A 252 -8.17 -3.30 2.02
C LEU A 252 -8.76 -2.45 3.16
N ILE A 253 -9.47 -1.40 2.81
CA ILE A 253 -9.99 -0.38 3.74
C ILE A 253 -11.51 -0.48 3.84
N ASP A 254 -12.17 -0.70 2.69
CA ASP A 254 -13.63 -0.74 2.58
C ASP A 254 -14.24 -2.15 2.79
N SER A 255 -13.44 -3.19 2.57
CA SER A 255 -13.89 -4.58 2.69
C SER A 255 -12.86 -5.46 3.45
N PRO A 256 -12.33 -4.99 4.60
CA PRO A 256 -11.29 -5.70 5.33
C PRO A 256 -11.73 -7.07 5.84
N GLU A 257 -13.04 -7.26 6.09
CA GLU A 257 -13.65 -8.55 6.51
C GLU A 257 -13.52 -9.63 5.42
N VAL A 258 -13.48 -9.24 4.15
CA VAL A 258 -13.32 -10.15 3.01
C VAL A 258 -11.84 -10.47 2.77
N VAL A 259 -10.97 -9.46 2.85
CA VAL A 259 -9.58 -9.62 2.45
C VAL A 259 -8.66 -10.10 3.57
N ALA A 260 -8.97 -9.80 4.85
CA ALA A 260 -8.11 -10.19 5.96
C ALA A 260 -7.94 -11.71 6.08
N PRO A 261 -9.00 -12.55 6.02
CA PRO A 261 -8.83 -13.99 6.05
C PRO A 261 -7.96 -14.55 4.91
N ILE A 262 -8.08 -13.99 3.71
CA ILE A 262 -7.29 -14.40 2.54
C ILE A 262 -5.81 -14.08 2.76
N ILE A 263 -5.52 -12.90 3.35
CA ILE A 263 -4.16 -12.48 3.68
C ILE A 263 -3.58 -13.38 4.78
N GLU A 264 -4.34 -13.66 5.84
CA GLU A 264 -3.90 -14.51 6.95
C GLU A 264 -3.59 -15.94 6.49
N GLU A 265 -4.47 -16.56 5.72
CA GLU A 265 -4.27 -17.88 5.12
C GLU A 265 -2.95 -17.93 4.34
N PHE A 266 -2.76 -16.99 3.43
CA PHE A 266 -1.53 -16.91 2.64
C PHE A 266 -0.28 -16.71 3.50
N LEU A 267 -0.33 -15.83 4.49
CA LEU A 267 0.81 -15.55 5.36
C LEU A 267 1.12 -16.68 6.35
N ALA A 268 0.14 -17.50 6.71
CA ALA A 268 0.34 -18.70 7.53
C ALA A 268 1.14 -19.78 6.80
N GLY A 269 1.09 -19.80 5.46
CA GLY A 269 1.87 -20.73 4.66
C GLY A 269 1.09 -21.98 4.25
N ALA A 270 -0.24 -21.90 4.30
CA ALA A 270 -1.11 -22.92 3.74
C ALA A 270 -1.04 -22.95 2.22
#